data_1c2c7806f2ec2b6230509e2ec8741cc9
#
_entry.id   1c2c7806f2ec2b6230509e2ec8741cc9
#
_cell.length_a   1.000
_cell.length_b   1.000
_cell.length_c   1.000
_cell.angle_alpha   90.00
_cell.angle_beta   90.00
_cell.angle_gamma   90.00
#
_symmetry.space_group_name_H-M   'P 1'
#
loop_
_entity.id
_entity.type
_entity.pdbx_description
1 polymer ?
#
loop_
_entity_poly.entity_id
_entity_poly.type
_entity_poly.pdbx_seq_one_letter_code
_entity_poly.pdbx_strand_id
1 'polypeptide(L)'
;MRDYTKNQMDHFRQQLQLLILGKGLTRKELSRKLNRHQNIIQEWITKDNINPAQVQELCKFFNIDEKSLMGDPEELTDYRFYDQGKYICTAPLKELSKITGKDVSILKYYIHLNEQGREAGQFRLERVTDL
;
A
#
# COMPACT_ATOMS: atom_id res chain seq x y z
N MET A 1 12.82 6.35 10.43
CA MET A 1 12.44 5.22 9.55
C MET A 1 10.93 5.08 9.54
N ARG A 2 10.32 5.01 8.37
CA ARG A 2 8.87 4.84 8.27
C ARG A 2 8.50 3.38 8.44
N ASP A 3 7.44 3.10 9.19
CA ASP A 3 6.92 1.74 9.36
C ASP A 3 6.16 1.26 8.13
N TYR A 4 5.73 2.20 7.27
CA TYR A 4 4.93 1.91 6.09
C TYR A 4 5.52 2.58 4.85
N THR A 5 5.28 1.99 3.68
CA THR A 5 5.76 2.54 2.41
C THR A 5 4.95 3.79 2.03
N LYS A 6 5.48 4.58 1.10
CA LYS A 6 4.78 5.74 0.56
C LYS A 6 3.43 5.34 -0.04
N ASN A 7 3.39 4.24 -0.79
CA ASN A 7 2.15 3.76 -1.40
C ASN A 7 1.14 3.33 -0.35
N GLN A 8 1.60 2.72 0.75
CA GLN A 8 0.72 2.40 1.87
C GLN A 8 0.18 3.67 2.53
N MET A 9 0.99 4.70 2.69
CA MET A 9 0.53 5.96 3.28
C MET A 9 -0.49 6.66 2.39
N ASP A 10 -0.33 6.62 1.07
CA ASP A 10 -1.32 7.16 0.13
C ASP A 10 -2.64 6.39 0.22
N HIS A 11 -2.56 5.06 0.29
CA HIS A 11 -3.73 4.20 0.47
C HIS A 11 -4.44 4.50 1.80
N PHE A 12 -3.66 4.65 2.87
CA PHE A 12 -4.16 5.01 4.20
C PHE A 12 -4.95 6.31 4.18
N ARG A 13 -4.42 7.35 3.56
CA ARG A 13 -5.10 8.66 3.48
C ARG A 13 -6.46 8.53 2.81
N GLN A 14 -6.52 7.82 1.68
CA GLN A 14 -7.77 7.61 0.95
C GLN A 14 -8.77 6.81 1.78
N GLN A 15 -8.33 5.70 2.35
CA GLN A 15 -9.21 4.82 3.13
C GLN A 15 -9.71 5.51 4.39
N LEU A 16 -8.85 6.20 5.10
CA LEU A 16 -9.23 6.91 6.32
C LEU A 16 -10.29 7.97 6.02
N GLN A 17 -10.11 8.74 4.94
CA GLN A 17 -11.08 9.76 4.55
C GLN A 17 -12.44 9.14 4.24
N LEU A 18 -12.47 8.03 3.51
CA LEU A 18 -13.71 7.32 3.20
C LEU A 18 -14.39 6.80 4.47
N LEU A 19 -13.61 6.26 5.42
CA LEU A 19 -14.13 5.75 6.68
C LEU A 19 -14.73 6.88 7.53
N ILE A 20 -14.04 8.01 7.59
CA ILE A 20 -14.52 9.20 8.32
C ILE A 20 -15.84 9.70 7.73
N LEU A 21 -15.90 9.82 6.42
CA LEU A 21 -17.11 10.25 5.71
C LEU A 21 -18.26 9.26 5.92
N GLY A 22 -17.96 7.96 5.86
CA GLY A 22 -18.97 6.91 6.05
C GLY A 22 -19.58 6.92 7.44
N LYS A 23 -18.82 7.38 8.46
CA LYS A 23 -19.32 7.50 9.83
C LYS A 23 -19.92 8.88 10.12
N GLY A 24 -19.86 9.81 9.19
CA GLY A 24 -20.33 11.17 9.40
C GLY A 24 -19.54 11.95 10.44
N LEU A 25 -18.26 11.62 10.59
CA LEU A 25 -17.39 12.26 11.57
C LEU A 25 -16.48 13.31 10.90
N THR A 26 -15.99 14.25 11.71
CA THR A 26 -14.86 15.10 11.31
C THR A 26 -13.57 14.48 11.85
N ARG A 27 -12.40 14.96 11.37
CA ARG A 27 -11.10 14.51 11.88
C ARG A 27 -10.97 14.80 13.38
N LYS A 28 -11.45 15.96 13.82
CA LYS A 28 -11.42 16.35 15.25
C LYS A 28 -12.31 15.42 16.08
N GLU A 29 -13.50 15.09 15.58
CA GLU A 29 -14.40 14.18 16.28
C GLU A 29 -13.80 12.78 16.41
N LEU A 30 -13.17 12.29 15.36
CA LEU A 30 -12.49 10.98 15.39
C LEU A 30 -11.35 11.00 16.41
N SER A 31 -10.53 12.04 16.42
CA SER A 31 -9.44 12.18 17.40
C SER A 31 -9.96 12.13 18.82
N ARG A 32 -11.07 12.83 19.08
CA ARG A 32 -11.71 12.86 20.40
C ARG A 32 -12.24 11.47 20.79
N LYS A 33 -12.89 10.77 19.86
CA LYS A 33 -13.41 9.43 20.12
C LYS A 33 -12.30 8.41 20.39
N LEU A 34 -11.12 8.62 19.84
CA LEU A 34 -9.94 7.81 20.11
C LEU A 34 -9.23 8.24 21.40
N ASN A 35 -9.76 9.25 22.07
CA ASN A 35 -9.19 9.82 23.31
C ASN A 35 -7.76 10.35 23.06
N ARG A 36 -7.59 11.03 21.95
CA ARG A 36 -6.31 11.59 21.50
C ARG A 36 -6.41 13.10 21.31
N HIS A 37 -5.25 13.73 21.10
CA HIS A 37 -5.15 15.15 20.78
C HIS A 37 -5.97 15.48 19.54
N GLN A 38 -6.64 16.64 19.52
CA GLN A 38 -7.60 17.01 18.47
C GLN A 38 -6.98 17.05 17.06
N ASN A 39 -5.68 17.20 16.93
CA ASN A 39 -4.98 17.29 15.65
C ASN A 39 -4.26 16.00 15.25
N ILE A 40 -4.42 14.90 16.01
CA ILE A 40 -3.65 13.68 15.79
C ILE A 40 -3.92 13.07 14.40
N ILE A 41 -5.17 13.08 13.97
CA ILE A 41 -5.53 12.52 12.65
C ILE A 41 -4.87 13.34 11.54
N GLN A 42 -4.89 14.66 11.66
CA GLN A 42 -4.25 15.55 10.69
C GLN A 42 -2.73 15.31 10.65
N GLU A 43 -2.11 15.09 11.80
CA GLU A 43 -0.68 14.80 11.88
C GLU A 43 -0.34 13.46 11.22
N TRP A 44 -1.13 12.42 11.45
CA TRP A 44 -0.91 11.12 10.80
C TRP A 44 -1.01 11.23 9.28
N ILE A 45 -1.93 12.04 8.78
CA ILE A 45 -2.14 12.23 7.35
C ILE A 45 -1.01 13.05 6.71
N THR A 46 -0.57 14.12 7.37
CA THR A 46 0.39 15.06 6.77
C THR A 46 1.86 14.70 7.02
N LYS A 47 2.16 14.07 8.14
CA LYS A 47 3.54 13.78 8.56
C LYS A 47 3.98 12.34 8.33
N ASP A 48 3.08 11.47 7.86
CA ASP A 48 3.36 10.04 7.62
C ASP A 48 3.98 9.35 8.83
N ASN A 49 3.53 9.73 10.04
CA ASN A 49 4.16 9.25 11.28
C ASN A 49 3.34 8.26 12.07
N ILE A 50 2.29 7.68 11.47
CA ILE A 50 1.51 6.66 12.15
C ILE A 50 2.33 5.37 12.31
N ASN A 51 2.20 4.73 13.47
CA ASN A 51 2.90 3.47 13.77
C ASN A 51 1.91 2.29 13.81
N PRO A 52 2.42 1.04 13.82
CA PRO A 52 1.53 -0.14 13.83
C PRO A 52 0.54 -0.19 14.98
N ALA A 53 0.92 0.26 16.17
CA ALA A 53 0.01 0.28 17.32
C ALA A 53 -1.17 1.24 17.08
N GLN A 54 -0.89 2.39 16.48
CA GLN A 54 -1.92 3.38 16.14
C GLN A 54 -2.82 2.88 15.00
N VAL A 55 -2.25 2.16 14.05
CA VAL A 55 -3.02 1.52 12.97
C VAL A 55 -4.01 0.50 13.58
N GLN A 56 -3.56 -0.31 14.52
CA GLN A 56 -4.44 -1.28 15.19
C GLN A 56 -5.58 -0.58 15.96
N GLU A 57 -5.29 0.55 16.58
CA GLU A 57 -6.29 1.37 17.25
C GLU A 57 -7.39 1.81 16.29
N LEU A 58 -7.01 2.30 15.10
CA LEU A 58 -7.97 2.69 14.06
C LEU A 58 -8.74 1.49 13.51
N CYS A 59 -8.06 0.39 13.26
CA CYS A 59 -8.70 -0.84 12.77
C CYS A 59 -9.77 -1.33 13.75
N LYS A 60 -9.46 -1.28 15.03
CA LYS A 60 -10.39 -1.68 16.07
C LYS A 60 -11.60 -0.75 16.13
N PHE A 61 -11.37 0.56 16.00
CA PHE A 61 -12.45 1.54 16.03
C PHE A 61 -13.40 1.38 14.84
N PHE A 62 -12.87 1.15 13.65
CA PHE A 62 -13.67 1.00 12.42
C PHE A 62 -14.09 -0.45 12.15
N ASN A 63 -13.60 -1.40 12.95
CA ASN A 63 -13.86 -2.83 12.78
C ASN A 63 -13.44 -3.34 11.41
N ILE A 64 -12.21 -3.02 11.02
CA ILE A 64 -11.59 -3.46 9.75
C ILE A 64 -10.22 -4.07 10.06
N ASP A 65 -9.65 -4.79 9.10
CA ASP A 65 -8.29 -5.33 9.26
C ASP A 65 -7.25 -4.33 8.78
N GLU A 66 -5.99 -4.58 9.15
CA GLU A 66 -4.86 -3.71 8.78
C GLU A 66 -4.68 -3.63 7.27
N LYS A 67 -4.87 -4.73 6.57
CA LYS A 67 -4.74 -4.78 5.11
C LYS A 67 -5.75 -3.87 4.42
N SER A 68 -6.96 -3.79 4.93
CA SER A 68 -7.99 -2.89 4.40
C SER A 68 -7.62 -1.43 4.57
N LEU A 69 -7.04 -1.07 5.72
CA LEU A 69 -6.66 0.32 6.01
C LEU A 69 -5.36 0.74 5.33
N MET A 70 -4.33 -0.10 5.42
CA MET A 70 -2.98 0.25 4.95
C MET A 70 -2.64 -0.31 3.57
N GLY A 71 -3.37 -1.32 3.10
CA GLY A 71 -3.06 -2.01 1.87
C GLY A 71 -1.92 -3.02 2.04
N ASP A 72 -1.75 -3.88 1.04
CA ASP A 72 -0.67 -4.85 1.01
C ASP A 72 0.54 -4.20 0.33
N PRO A 73 1.72 -4.14 0.98
CA PRO A 73 2.91 -3.55 0.39
C PRO A 73 3.25 -4.15 -0.99
N GLU A 74 3.07 -5.46 -1.15
CA GLU A 74 3.36 -6.13 -2.41
C GLU A 74 2.40 -5.70 -3.51
N GLU A 75 1.11 -5.52 -3.19
CA GLU A 75 0.09 -5.10 -4.15
C GLU A 75 0.24 -3.63 -4.54
N LEU A 76 0.74 -2.79 -3.62
CA LEU A 76 0.89 -1.35 -3.83
C LEU A 76 2.27 -0.95 -4.37
N THR A 77 3.24 -1.88 -4.34
CA THR A 77 4.58 -1.60 -4.85
C THR A 77 4.56 -1.61 -6.37
N ASP A 78 5.17 -0.59 -6.98
CA ASP A 78 5.32 -0.54 -8.43
C ASP A 78 6.51 -1.39 -8.87
N TYR A 79 6.36 -2.03 -10.03
CA TYR A 79 7.41 -2.82 -10.66
C TYR A 79 7.61 -2.35 -12.09
N ARG A 80 8.87 -2.28 -12.52
CA ARG A 80 9.21 -2.07 -13.93
C ARG A 80 9.07 -3.42 -14.62
N PHE A 81 8.26 -3.45 -15.64
CA PHE A 81 7.97 -4.67 -16.41
C PHE A 81 8.69 -4.64 -17.74
N TYR A 82 9.44 -5.71 -18.02
CA TYR A 82 10.18 -5.89 -19.27
C TYR A 82 9.70 -7.17 -19.94
N ASP A 83 9.55 -7.13 -21.25
CA ASP A 83 9.23 -8.29 -22.07
C ASP A 83 10.33 -8.47 -23.12
N GLN A 84 11.01 -9.61 -23.09
CA GLN A 84 12.15 -9.91 -23.97
C GLN A 84 13.22 -8.82 -23.93
N GLY A 85 13.51 -8.33 -22.73
CA GLY A 85 14.51 -7.29 -22.49
C GLY A 85 14.07 -5.87 -22.83
N LYS A 86 12.83 -5.70 -23.28
CA LYS A 86 12.28 -4.40 -23.67
C LYS A 86 11.36 -3.85 -22.58
N TYR A 87 11.61 -2.62 -22.13
CA TYR A 87 10.75 -1.96 -21.16
C TYR A 87 9.34 -1.75 -21.71
N ILE A 88 8.34 -2.14 -20.95
CA ILE A 88 6.93 -2.01 -21.33
C ILE A 88 6.24 -0.94 -20.50
N CYS A 89 6.25 -1.08 -19.15
CA CYS A 89 5.58 -0.13 -18.28
C CYS A 89 6.03 -0.31 -16.83
N THR A 90 5.61 0.63 -15.98
CA THR A 90 5.80 0.56 -14.54
C THR A 90 4.42 0.59 -13.90
N ALA A 91 4.08 -0.43 -13.13
CA ALA A 91 2.75 -0.56 -12.54
C ALA A 91 2.79 -1.53 -11.35
N PRO A 92 1.78 -1.46 -10.46
CA PRO A 92 1.64 -2.46 -9.39
C PRO A 92 1.21 -3.82 -9.97
N LEU A 93 1.44 -4.89 -9.21
CA LEU A 93 1.16 -6.26 -9.66
C LEU A 93 -0.26 -6.46 -10.17
N LYS A 94 -1.23 -5.82 -9.53
CA LYS A 94 -2.63 -5.94 -9.93
C LYS A 94 -2.85 -5.46 -11.37
N GLU A 95 -2.22 -4.35 -11.73
CA GLU A 95 -2.28 -3.81 -13.10
C GLU A 95 -1.50 -4.68 -14.07
N LEU A 96 -0.31 -5.15 -13.66
CA LEU A 96 0.51 -6.04 -14.49
C LEU A 96 -0.22 -7.35 -14.77
N SER A 97 -0.97 -7.86 -13.81
CA SER A 97 -1.80 -9.05 -13.99
C SER A 97 -2.81 -8.86 -15.11
N LYS A 98 -3.44 -7.69 -15.18
CA LYS A 98 -4.39 -7.35 -16.25
C LYS A 98 -3.69 -7.23 -17.61
N ILE A 99 -2.52 -6.61 -17.63
CA ILE A 99 -1.76 -6.39 -18.87
C ILE A 99 -1.23 -7.70 -19.45
N THR A 100 -0.70 -8.59 -18.60
CA THR A 100 -0.05 -9.82 -19.01
C THR A 100 -1.01 -11.00 -19.13
N GLY A 101 -2.19 -10.94 -18.52
CA GLY A 101 -3.09 -12.06 -18.41
C GLY A 101 -2.63 -13.13 -17.44
N LYS A 102 -1.57 -12.86 -16.68
CA LYS A 102 -1.00 -13.78 -15.69
C LYS A 102 -1.52 -13.48 -14.31
N ASP A 103 -1.71 -14.51 -13.49
CA ASP A 103 -2.11 -14.36 -12.09
C ASP A 103 -1.05 -13.58 -11.29
N VAL A 104 -1.48 -12.84 -10.28
CA VAL A 104 -0.57 -12.15 -9.36
C VAL A 104 0.42 -13.14 -8.73
N SER A 105 -0.03 -14.35 -8.38
CA SER A 105 0.83 -15.38 -7.81
C SER A 105 1.97 -15.79 -8.76
N ILE A 106 1.70 -15.85 -10.05
CA ILE A 106 2.71 -16.16 -11.07
C ILE A 106 3.71 -15.00 -11.17
N LEU A 107 3.23 -13.76 -11.14
CA LEU A 107 4.09 -12.57 -11.19
C LEU A 107 4.99 -12.49 -9.95
N LYS A 108 4.47 -12.83 -8.77
CA LYS A 108 5.28 -12.92 -7.54
C LYS A 108 6.38 -13.95 -7.65
N TYR A 109 6.10 -15.08 -8.29
CA TYR A 109 7.10 -16.11 -8.55
C TYR A 109 8.21 -15.58 -9.47
N TYR A 110 7.86 -14.85 -10.52
CA TYR A 110 8.84 -14.23 -11.42
C TYR A 110 9.72 -13.23 -10.69
N ILE A 111 9.14 -12.40 -9.80
CA ILE A 111 9.89 -11.46 -8.98
C ILE A 111 10.90 -12.21 -8.12
N HIS A 112 10.48 -13.29 -7.49
CA HIS A 112 11.34 -14.12 -6.64
C HIS A 112 12.53 -14.67 -7.42
N LEU A 113 12.30 -15.18 -8.63
CA LEU A 113 13.36 -15.67 -9.50
C LEU A 113 14.32 -14.55 -9.89
N ASN A 114 13.82 -13.38 -10.25
CA ASN A 114 14.63 -12.24 -10.66
C ASN A 114 15.48 -11.70 -9.49
N GLU A 115 14.93 -11.70 -8.28
CA GLU A 115 15.68 -11.29 -7.08
C GLU A 115 16.83 -12.23 -6.77
N GLN A 116 16.74 -13.49 -7.19
CA GLN A 116 17.79 -14.48 -7.07
C GLN A 116 18.77 -14.45 -8.23
N GLY A 117 18.64 -13.49 -9.15
CA GLY A 117 19.46 -13.41 -10.35
C GLY A 117 19.11 -14.44 -11.42
N ARG A 118 17.93 -15.06 -11.32
CA ARG A 118 17.46 -16.08 -12.25
C ARG A 118 16.47 -15.48 -13.24
N GLU A 119 16.49 -15.98 -14.46
CA GLU A 119 15.56 -15.53 -15.49
C GLU A 119 14.18 -16.21 -15.31
N ALA A 120 13.13 -15.44 -15.59
CA ALA A 120 11.75 -15.90 -15.53
C ALA A 120 11.16 -15.93 -16.94
N GLY A 121 11.76 -16.73 -17.84
CA GLY A 121 11.36 -16.78 -19.24
C GLY A 121 11.62 -15.45 -19.93
N GLN A 122 10.62 -14.95 -20.66
CA GLN A 122 10.75 -13.68 -21.40
C GLN A 122 10.46 -12.44 -20.53
N PHE A 123 9.91 -12.62 -19.33
CA PHE A 123 9.50 -11.52 -18.49
C PHE A 123 10.52 -11.20 -17.41
N ARG A 124 10.66 -9.91 -17.13
CA ARG A 124 11.50 -9.42 -16.05
C ARG A 124 10.74 -8.35 -15.29
N LEU A 125 10.80 -8.43 -13.96
CA LEU A 125 10.14 -7.49 -13.05
C LEU A 125 11.16 -6.95 -12.08
N GLU A 126 11.30 -5.61 -12.04
CA GLU A 126 12.19 -4.92 -11.11
C GLU A 126 11.37 -4.07 -10.17
N ARG A 127 11.59 -4.24 -8.87
CA ARG A 127 10.93 -3.43 -7.86
C ARG A 127 11.41 -1.99 -7.95
N VAL A 128 10.46 -1.05 -8.01
CA VAL A 128 10.78 0.37 -7.89
C VAL A 128 10.94 0.67 -6.41
N THR A 129 12.16 1.01 -6.00
CA THR A 129 12.42 1.33 -4.60
C THR A 129 11.91 2.73 -4.28
N ASP A 130 11.27 2.83 -3.12
CA ASP A 130 10.78 4.10 -2.59
C ASP A 130 11.94 4.79 -1.86
N LEU A 131 12.43 5.86 -2.44
CA LEU A 131 13.57 6.61 -1.88
C LEU A 131 13.13 7.75 -0.97
#